data_6c6bcf44751e352ff61015ff99fdebbf
#
_entry.id   6c6bcf44751e352ff61015ff99fdebbf
#
_cell.length_a   1.000
_cell.length_b   1.000
_cell.length_c   1.000
_cell.angle_alpha   90.00
_cell.angle_beta   90.00
_cell.angle_gamma   90.00
#
_symmetry.space_group_name_H-M   'P 1'
#
loop_
_entity.id
_entity.type
_entity.pdbx_description
1 polymer ?
#
loop_
_entity_poly.entity_id
_entity_poly.type
_entity_poly.pdbx_seq_one_letter_code
_entity_poly.pdbx_strand_id
1 'polypeptide(L)'
;MFIIASEQTRELDRLQKYLDKLGQPYRVFVTNLETDLDQQTESLATFFTQKDPVSKIGKPLFFNDLAVPELWECWTLGITTYLFDGEERRANVVLREDILSRTVERVEWFGQREEIVSIDVYNRYGWRSKQSLLTEAGQSYLDIYLNRQQEEVLLHFVSQGTFLLQTPKGRDRLYANKKELQRAVLEQVLPEDEAVLLMDKALLDVVKEKPKERLAYCASDAHDLDEIKEQVSQILLVEDGLLREKK
;
A
#
# COMPACT_ATOMS: atom_id res chain seq x y z
N MET A 1 20.68 1.42 -1.64
CA MET A 1 20.19 0.08 -1.25
C MET A 1 18.71 -0.01 -1.55
N PHE A 2 18.25 -1.10 -2.14
CA PHE A 2 16.84 -1.34 -2.44
C PHE A 2 16.28 -2.44 -1.51
N ILE A 3 15.19 -2.16 -0.81
CA ILE A 3 14.58 -3.05 0.18
C ILE A 3 13.23 -3.50 -0.36
N ILE A 4 12.94 -4.80 -0.28
CA ILE A 4 11.65 -5.37 -0.66
C ILE A 4 11.04 -6.10 0.53
N ALA A 5 9.79 -5.80 0.83
CA ALA A 5 9.00 -6.46 1.85
C ALA A 5 7.60 -6.81 1.33
N SER A 6 6.92 -7.76 1.95
CA SER A 6 5.53 -8.07 1.62
C SER A 6 4.58 -6.98 2.07
N GLU A 7 4.88 -6.35 3.20
CA GLU A 7 4.08 -5.29 3.82
C GLU A 7 4.96 -4.42 4.73
N GLN A 8 4.40 -3.30 5.20
CA GLN A 8 5.04 -2.45 6.20
C GLN A 8 4.97 -3.15 7.56
N THR A 9 6.12 -3.60 8.07
CA THR A 9 6.23 -4.28 9.38
C THR A 9 7.03 -3.45 10.38
N ARG A 10 6.94 -3.80 11.66
CA ARG A 10 7.75 -3.14 12.71
C ARG A 10 9.25 -3.33 12.49
N GLU A 11 9.64 -4.47 11.93
CA GLU A 11 11.03 -4.79 11.57
C GLU A 11 11.52 -3.87 10.45
N LEU A 12 10.69 -3.66 9.42
CA LEU A 12 10.98 -2.73 8.34
C LEU A 12 11.11 -1.29 8.86
N ASP A 13 10.19 -0.85 9.72
CA ASP A 13 10.26 0.47 10.36
C ASP A 13 11.55 0.66 11.19
N ARG A 14 11.99 -0.38 11.91
CA ARG A 14 13.25 -0.35 12.67
C ARG A 14 14.45 -0.25 11.75
N LEU A 15 14.43 -1.01 10.66
CA LEU A 15 15.48 -0.97 9.65
C LEU A 15 15.58 0.41 8.99
N GLN A 16 14.46 0.99 8.60
CA GLN A 16 14.42 2.34 8.03
C GLN A 16 15.00 3.37 9.00
N LYS A 17 14.54 3.37 10.26
CA LYS A 17 15.09 4.26 11.31
C LYS A 17 16.59 4.08 11.55
N TYR A 18 17.10 2.85 11.42
CA TYR A 18 18.52 2.58 11.54
C TYR A 18 19.32 3.16 10.36
N LEU A 19 18.82 2.97 9.13
CA LEU A 19 19.44 3.51 7.92
C LEU A 19 19.42 5.05 7.90
N ASP A 20 18.32 5.66 8.35
CA ASP A 20 18.21 7.11 8.52
C ASP A 20 19.27 7.66 9.47
N LYS A 21 19.51 6.98 10.60
CA LYS A 21 20.57 7.35 11.56
C LYS A 21 21.98 7.27 10.97
N LEU A 22 22.20 6.33 10.05
CA LEU A 22 23.47 6.18 9.34
C LEU A 22 23.62 7.14 8.16
N GLY A 23 22.57 7.88 7.78
CA GLY A 23 22.55 8.72 6.60
C GLY A 23 22.70 7.94 5.29
N GLN A 24 22.35 6.65 5.27
CA GLN A 24 22.46 5.81 4.09
C GLN A 24 21.21 5.94 3.21
N PRO A 25 21.34 6.28 1.92
CA PRO A 25 20.20 6.36 1.03
C PRO A 25 19.65 4.94 0.77
N TYR A 26 18.34 4.82 0.86
CA TYR A 26 17.61 3.59 0.55
C TYR A 26 16.27 3.90 -0.12
N ARG A 27 15.70 2.90 -0.77
CA ARG A 27 14.33 2.90 -1.31
C ARG A 27 13.66 1.64 -0.82
N VAL A 28 12.38 1.73 -0.47
CA VAL A 28 11.56 0.61 -0.01
C VAL A 28 10.45 0.34 -1.00
N PHE A 29 10.26 -0.93 -1.33
CA PHE A 29 9.14 -1.40 -2.11
C PHE A 29 8.39 -2.49 -1.34
N VAL A 30 7.10 -2.25 -1.05
CA VAL A 30 6.24 -3.25 -0.43
C VAL A 30 5.34 -3.89 -1.48
N THR A 31 5.23 -5.21 -1.46
CA THR A 31 4.46 -5.95 -2.47
C THR A 31 2.99 -6.13 -2.09
N ASN A 32 2.48 -5.28 -1.22
CA ASN A 32 1.05 -5.15 -0.94
C ASN A 32 0.38 -4.11 -1.86
N LEU A 33 -0.87 -3.81 -1.61
CA LEU A 33 -1.69 -2.86 -2.38
C LEU A 33 -2.05 -1.62 -1.54
N GLU A 34 -1.21 -1.26 -0.59
CA GLU A 34 -1.38 -0.08 0.24
C GLU A 34 -1.17 1.21 -0.57
N THR A 35 -1.98 2.22 -0.30
CA THR A 35 -1.97 3.48 -1.05
C THR A 35 -1.54 4.69 -0.21
N ASP A 36 -1.42 4.52 1.12
CA ASP A 36 -1.05 5.58 2.06
C ASP A 36 0.34 5.35 2.65
N LEU A 37 1.34 5.43 1.81
CA LEU A 37 2.74 5.23 2.17
C LEU A 37 3.50 6.55 2.24
N ASP A 38 4.64 6.56 2.91
CA ASP A 38 5.56 7.70 2.94
C ASP A 38 6.25 7.93 1.59
N GLN A 39 7.05 9.01 1.51
CA GLN A 39 7.71 9.37 0.25
C GLN A 39 8.80 8.38 -0.20
N GLN A 40 9.38 7.63 0.74
CA GLN A 40 10.49 6.71 0.49
C GLN A 40 10.01 5.29 0.17
N THR A 41 8.72 5.02 0.45
CA THR A 41 8.11 3.70 0.28
C THR A 41 7.15 3.69 -0.90
N GLU A 42 7.26 2.70 -1.76
CA GLU A 42 6.33 2.40 -2.84
C GLU A 42 5.66 1.04 -2.63
N SER A 43 4.45 0.89 -3.15
CA SER A 43 3.73 -0.40 -3.20
C SER A 43 3.36 -0.76 -4.63
N LEU A 44 2.77 -1.96 -4.81
CA LEU A 44 2.19 -2.33 -6.10
C LEU A 44 1.13 -1.33 -6.56
N ALA A 45 0.30 -0.81 -5.66
CA ALA A 45 -0.73 0.17 -6.00
C ALA A 45 -0.10 1.53 -6.33
N THR A 46 0.79 2.04 -5.48
CA THR A 46 1.41 3.37 -5.68
C THR A 46 2.32 3.42 -6.89
N PHE A 47 2.96 2.31 -7.27
CA PHE A 47 3.74 2.21 -8.50
C PHE A 47 2.92 2.59 -9.75
N PHE A 48 1.65 2.22 -9.80
CA PHE A 48 0.78 2.57 -10.93
C PHE A 48 0.10 3.92 -10.75
N THR A 49 -0.35 4.24 -9.54
CA THR A 49 -1.19 5.42 -9.26
C THR A 49 -0.40 6.70 -8.99
N GLN A 50 0.89 6.58 -8.60
CA GLN A 50 1.75 7.71 -8.18
C GLN A 50 2.99 7.86 -9.06
N LYS A 51 2.89 7.54 -10.35
CA LYS A 51 4.01 7.68 -11.31
C LYS A 51 4.48 9.12 -11.48
N ASP A 52 3.57 10.07 -11.34
CA ASP A 52 3.90 11.48 -11.41
C ASP A 52 4.43 11.96 -10.05
N PRO A 53 5.62 12.59 -9.98
CA PRO A 53 6.13 13.19 -8.74
C PRO A 53 5.14 14.15 -8.06
N VAL A 54 4.30 14.84 -8.85
CA VAL A 54 3.24 15.74 -8.34
C VAL A 54 2.19 14.98 -7.53
N SER A 55 1.99 13.68 -7.75
CA SER A 55 1.04 12.85 -7.00
C SER A 55 1.42 12.71 -5.52
N LYS A 56 2.71 12.85 -5.19
CA LYS A 56 3.24 12.83 -3.81
C LYS A 56 3.34 14.23 -3.18
N ILE A 57 2.66 15.23 -3.77
CA ILE A 57 2.59 16.60 -3.24
C ILE A 57 1.15 16.87 -2.82
N GLY A 58 0.95 17.34 -1.59
CA GLY A 58 -0.37 17.67 -1.09
C GLY A 58 -0.40 17.73 0.43
N LYS A 59 -1.59 17.94 0.96
CA LYS A 59 -1.90 17.85 2.38
C LYS A 59 -3.00 16.82 2.56
N PRO A 60 -3.04 16.13 3.69
CA PRO A 60 -4.16 15.24 4.01
C PRO A 60 -5.49 15.98 3.85
N LEU A 61 -6.53 15.27 3.42
CA LEU A 61 -7.87 15.83 3.32
C LEU A 61 -8.41 16.10 4.73
N PHE A 62 -8.75 17.35 5.01
CA PHE A 62 -9.45 17.69 6.25
C PHE A 62 -10.94 17.42 6.10
N PHE A 63 -11.61 17.07 7.21
CA PHE A 63 -13.04 16.83 7.22
C PHE A 63 -13.85 18.00 6.61
N ASN A 64 -13.45 19.24 6.90
CA ASN A 64 -14.14 20.42 6.39
C ASN A 64 -13.99 20.63 4.88
N ASP A 65 -12.99 19.98 4.26
CA ASP A 65 -12.73 20.05 2.82
C ASP A 65 -13.39 18.86 2.08
N LEU A 66 -13.99 17.92 2.84
CA LEU A 66 -14.75 16.83 2.24
C LEU A 66 -16.04 17.39 1.63
N ALA A 67 -16.29 17.08 0.37
CA ALA A 67 -17.52 17.48 -0.32
C ALA A 67 -18.73 16.72 0.24
N VAL A 68 -19.39 17.32 1.24
CA VAL A 68 -20.62 16.82 1.85
C VAL A 68 -21.77 17.74 1.41
N PRO A 69 -22.96 17.21 1.01
CA PRO A 69 -24.12 18.03 0.70
C PRO A 69 -24.50 18.95 1.87
N GLU A 70 -24.84 20.22 1.59
CA GLU A 70 -25.09 21.25 2.61
C GLU A 70 -26.22 20.91 3.59
N LEU A 71 -27.18 20.10 3.17
CA LEU A 71 -28.35 19.72 3.98
C LEU A 71 -28.12 18.48 4.84
N TRP A 72 -26.95 17.86 4.75
CA TRP A 72 -26.67 16.67 5.55
C TRP A 72 -26.20 17.07 6.95
N GLU A 73 -26.74 16.37 7.94
CA GLU A 73 -26.35 16.53 9.33
C GLU A 73 -25.07 15.72 9.65
N CYS A 74 -24.22 16.28 10.52
CA CYS A 74 -22.95 15.69 10.90
C CYS A 74 -22.91 15.46 12.41
N TRP A 75 -22.78 14.21 12.84
CA TRP A 75 -22.65 13.84 14.26
C TRP A 75 -21.30 13.14 14.47
N THR A 76 -20.47 13.69 15.37
CA THR A 76 -19.13 13.14 15.61
C THR A 76 -19.06 12.41 16.94
N LEU A 77 -18.53 11.18 16.93
CA LEU A 77 -18.24 10.38 18.12
C LEU A 77 -16.83 9.77 17.98
N GLY A 78 -15.91 10.22 18.81
CA GLY A 78 -14.50 9.80 18.73
C GLY A 78 -13.87 10.19 17.38
N ILE A 79 -13.32 9.22 16.69
CA ILE A 79 -12.68 9.39 15.36
C ILE A 79 -13.68 9.23 14.19
N THR A 80 -14.96 9.00 14.46
CA THR A 80 -15.97 8.78 13.42
C THR A 80 -16.97 9.92 13.41
N THR A 81 -17.22 10.48 12.23
CA THR A 81 -18.31 11.41 11.95
C THR A 81 -19.36 10.71 11.10
N TYR A 82 -20.57 10.69 11.60
CA TYR A 82 -21.74 10.11 10.94
C TYR A 82 -22.42 11.20 10.11
N LEU A 83 -22.74 10.91 8.86
CA LEU A 83 -23.45 11.81 7.95
C LEU A 83 -24.85 11.28 7.71
N PHE A 84 -25.85 12.15 7.88
CA PHE A 84 -27.26 11.83 7.74
C PHE A 84 -27.92 12.75 6.73
N ASP A 85 -28.84 12.19 5.92
CA ASP A 85 -29.79 12.88 5.08
C ASP A 85 -31.18 12.66 5.67
N GLY A 86 -31.64 13.61 6.50
CA GLY A 86 -32.78 13.39 7.36
C GLY A 86 -32.52 12.29 8.40
N GLU A 87 -33.33 11.24 8.40
CA GLU A 87 -33.19 10.09 9.29
C GLU A 87 -32.26 9.00 8.71
N GLU A 88 -31.89 9.10 7.45
CA GLU A 88 -31.09 8.08 6.75
C GLU A 88 -29.58 8.34 6.94
N ARG A 89 -28.88 7.35 7.50
CA ARG A 89 -27.42 7.36 7.55
C ARG A 89 -26.84 7.15 6.15
N ARG A 90 -26.08 8.09 5.64
CA ARG A 90 -25.49 8.06 4.30
C ARG A 90 -24.03 7.66 4.30
N ALA A 91 -23.27 8.12 5.30
CA ALA A 91 -21.86 7.76 5.38
C ALA A 91 -21.31 7.81 6.80
N ASN A 92 -20.18 7.12 6.99
CA ASN A 92 -19.24 7.35 8.09
C ASN A 92 -17.97 7.95 7.52
N VAL A 93 -17.53 9.03 8.08
CA VAL A 93 -16.19 9.56 7.86
C VAL A 93 -15.31 9.14 9.02
N VAL A 94 -14.35 8.27 8.75
CA VAL A 94 -13.37 7.83 9.75
C VAL A 94 -12.15 8.72 9.64
N LEU A 95 -11.77 9.35 10.74
CA LEU A 95 -10.60 10.20 10.83
C LEU A 95 -9.39 9.36 11.24
N ARG A 96 -8.21 9.81 10.86
CA ARG A 96 -6.95 9.21 11.33
C ARG A 96 -6.87 9.30 12.85
N GLU A 97 -6.09 8.42 13.47
CA GLU A 97 -5.96 8.30 14.94
C GLU A 97 -5.58 9.62 15.64
N ASP A 98 -4.93 10.53 14.93
CA ASP A 98 -4.71 11.89 15.42
C ASP A 98 -6.02 12.71 15.33
N ILE A 99 -6.82 12.64 16.42
CA ILE A 99 -8.10 13.35 16.53
C ILE A 99 -7.94 14.87 16.37
N LEU A 100 -6.78 15.42 16.70
CA LEU A 100 -6.51 16.85 16.59
C LEU A 100 -6.35 17.30 15.14
N SER A 101 -5.87 16.43 14.28
CA SER A 101 -5.66 16.75 12.86
C SER A 101 -6.96 16.82 12.07
N ARG A 102 -8.02 16.11 12.49
CA ARG A 102 -9.30 15.95 11.77
C ARG A 102 -9.14 15.57 10.29
N THR A 103 -8.09 14.82 9.99
CA THR A 103 -7.81 14.38 8.64
C THR A 103 -8.55 13.08 8.32
N VAL A 104 -9.15 13.04 7.15
CA VAL A 104 -9.94 11.90 6.68
C VAL A 104 -9.02 10.75 6.31
N GLU A 105 -9.32 9.55 6.84
CA GLU A 105 -8.69 8.29 6.45
C GLU A 105 -9.53 7.61 5.39
N ARG A 106 -10.84 7.42 5.68
CA ARG A 106 -11.77 6.78 4.76
C ARG A 106 -13.20 7.26 4.97
N VAL A 107 -14.00 7.08 3.94
CA VAL A 107 -15.46 7.30 3.98
C VAL A 107 -16.15 5.99 3.63
N GLU A 108 -17.02 5.53 4.52
CA GLU A 108 -17.84 4.34 4.36
C GLU A 108 -19.25 4.78 3.94
N TRP A 109 -19.66 4.44 2.73
CA TRP A 109 -20.94 4.83 2.16
C TRP A 109 -22.00 3.76 2.38
N PHE A 110 -23.19 4.18 2.80
CA PHE A 110 -24.31 3.29 3.11
C PHE A 110 -25.31 3.23 1.96
N GLY A 111 -25.83 2.02 1.72
CA GLY A 111 -26.97 1.76 0.87
C GLY A 111 -28.30 2.02 1.60
N GLN A 112 -29.39 1.68 0.93
CA GLN A 112 -30.75 1.92 1.44
C GLN A 112 -31.13 1.05 2.66
N ARG A 113 -30.41 -0.06 2.90
CA ARG A 113 -30.66 -1.02 3.99
C ARG A 113 -29.62 -0.91 5.11
N GLU A 114 -28.97 0.24 5.21
CA GLU A 114 -27.89 0.48 6.17
C GLU A 114 -26.65 -0.44 6.02
N GLU A 115 -26.51 -1.12 4.88
CA GLU A 115 -25.30 -1.85 4.52
C GLU A 115 -24.23 -0.91 3.97
N ILE A 116 -22.95 -1.19 4.24
CA ILE A 116 -21.86 -0.46 3.59
C ILE A 116 -21.71 -0.99 2.16
N VAL A 117 -21.95 -0.14 1.17
CA VAL A 117 -21.87 -0.48 -0.26
C VAL A 117 -20.53 -0.12 -0.88
N SER A 118 -19.85 0.90 -0.35
CA SER A 118 -18.50 1.24 -0.81
C SER A 118 -17.68 1.94 0.28
N ILE A 119 -16.37 1.85 0.14
CA ILE A 119 -15.40 2.51 1.01
C ILE A 119 -14.41 3.28 0.14
N ASP A 120 -14.35 4.60 0.33
CA ASP A 120 -13.36 5.47 -0.26
C ASP A 120 -12.20 5.66 0.70
N VAL A 121 -10.97 5.39 0.28
CA VAL A 121 -9.74 5.57 1.09
C VAL A 121 -8.97 6.76 0.56
N TYR A 122 -8.58 7.65 1.48
CA TYR A 122 -7.82 8.86 1.19
C TYR A 122 -6.38 8.70 1.69
N ASN A 123 -5.43 9.05 0.83
CA ASN A 123 -4.03 9.02 1.22
C ASN A 123 -3.58 10.31 1.93
N ARG A 124 -2.36 10.33 2.43
CA ARG A 124 -1.75 11.48 3.13
C ARG A 124 -1.58 12.72 2.27
N TYR A 125 -1.76 12.61 0.97
CA TYR A 125 -1.67 13.74 0.01
C TYR A 125 -3.02 14.37 -0.31
N GLY A 126 -4.12 13.85 0.31
CA GLY A 126 -5.45 14.44 0.29
C GLY A 126 -6.34 14.05 -0.88
N TRP A 127 -5.98 13.03 -1.67
CA TRP A 127 -6.85 12.56 -2.74
C TRP A 127 -7.30 11.10 -2.51
N ARG A 128 -8.45 10.75 -3.04
CA ARG A 128 -8.99 9.40 -2.96
C ARG A 128 -8.12 8.45 -3.78
N SER A 129 -7.41 7.57 -3.11
CA SER A 129 -6.44 6.67 -3.72
C SER A 129 -7.00 5.29 -4.00
N LYS A 130 -8.07 4.90 -3.31
CA LYS A 130 -8.74 3.60 -3.48
C LYS A 130 -10.23 3.75 -3.23
N GLN A 131 -11.03 3.01 -3.99
CA GLN A 131 -12.43 2.74 -3.69
C GLN A 131 -12.65 1.23 -3.66
N SER A 132 -13.30 0.73 -2.62
CA SER A 132 -13.72 -0.67 -2.52
C SER A 132 -15.24 -0.75 -2.68
N LEU A 133 -15.73 -1.59 -3.59
CA LEU A 133 -17.15 -1.90 -3.72
C LEU A 133 -17.44 -3.18 -2.95
N LEU A 134 -18.51 -3.17 -2.14
CA LEU A 134 -18.84 -4.26 -1.23
C LEU A 134 -20.13 -4.94 -1.60
N THR A 135 -20.20 -6.23 -1.31
CA THR A 135 -21.43 -7.03 -1.32
C THR A 135 -22.29 -6.68 -0.10
N GLU A 136 -23.56 -7.11 -0.08
CA GLU A 136 -24.43 -7.00 1.10
C GLU A 136 -23.84 -7.65 2.36
N ALA A 137 -22.95 -8.64 2.21
CA ALA A 137 -22.23 -9.27 3.31
C ALA A 137 -21.00 -8.48 3.80
N GLY A 138 -20.75 -7.28 3.27
CA GLY A 138 -19.63 -6.42 3.62
C GLY A 138 -18.27 -6.87 3.08
N GLN A 139 -18.24 -7.81 2.14
CA GLN A 139 -17.01 -8.28 1.51
C GLN A 139 -16.73 -7.47 0.24
N SER A 140 -15.49 -6.97 0.10
CA SER A 140 -15.08 -6.33 -1.14
C SER A 140 -15.11 -7.34 -2.29
N TYR A 141 -15.72 -6.97 -3.41
CA TYR A 141 -15.67 -7.74 -4.66
C TYR A 141 -14.83 -7.05 -5.73
N LEU A 142 -14.68 -5.71 -5.63
CA LEU A 142 -13.87 -4.92 -6.53
C LEU A 142 -13.17 -3.80 -5.77
N ASP A 143 -11.83 -3.76 -5.86
CA ASP A 143 -11.02 -2.63 -5.41
C ASP A 143 -10.53 -1.85 -6.62
N ILE A 144 -10.78 -0.56 -6.63
CA ILE A 144 -10.43 0.39 -7.69
C ILE A 144 -9.34 1.30 -7.16
N TYR A 145 -8.17 1.29 -7.79
CA TYR A 145 -7.05 2.16 -7.44
C TYR A 145 -6.99 3.33 -8.41
N LEU A 146 -7.00 4.53 -7.84
CA LEU A 146 -7.14 5.79 -8.56
C LEU A 146 -5.80 6.52 -8.59
N ASN A 147 -5.58 7.32 -9.62
CA ASN A 147 -4.50 8.31 -9.62
C ASN A 147 -4.99 9.65 -9.04
N ARG A 148 -4.11 10.65 -8.99
CA ARG A 148 -4.47 11.98 -8.47
C ARG A 148 -5.57 12.66 -9.28
N GLN A 149 -5.68 12.39 -10.57
CA GLN A 149 -6.71 12.91 -11.47
C GLN A 149 -8.05 12.18 -11.30
N GLN A 150 -8.13 11.23 -10.35
CA GLN A 150 -9.29 10.37 -10.10
C GLN A 150 -9.62 9.44 -11.26
N GLU A 151 -8.64 9.13 -12.11
CA GLU A 151 -8.77 8.11 -13.13
C GLU A 151 -8.49 6.73 -12.53
N GLU A 152 -9.27 5.74 -12.96
CA GLU A 152 -9.06 4.34 -12.59
C GLU A 152 -7.81 3.81 -13.28
N VAL A 153 -6.86 3.31 -12.53
CA VAL A 153 -5.58 2.83 -13.06
C VAL A 153 -5.43 1.32 -12.89
N LEU A 154 -5.79 0.80 -11.71
CA LEU A 154 -5.69 -0.62 -11.42
C LEU A 154 -7.00 -1.09 -10.79
N LEU A 155 -7.60 -2.14 -11.34
CA LEU A 155 -8.76 -2.82 -10.80
C LEU A 155 -8.35 -4.17 -10.24
N HIS A 156 -8.79 -4.48 -9.03
CA HIS A 156 -8.60 -5.78 -8.40
C HIS A 156 -9.95 -6.45 -8.20
N PHE A 157 -10.21 -7.50 -8.96
CA PHE A 157 -11.39 -8.36 -8.82
C PHE A 157 -11.14 -9.35 -7.68
N VAL A 158 -11.54 -8.97 -6.47
CA VAL A 158 -11.13 -9.64 -5.22
C VAL A 158 -11.51 -11.11 -5.19
N SER A 159 -12.74 -11.45 -5.60
CA SER A 159 -13.22 -12.83 -5.60
C SER A 159 -12.48 -13.74 -6.59
N GLN A 160 -11.94 -13.17 -7.67
CA GLN A 160 -11.19 -13.89 -8.70
C GLN A 160 -9.68 -13.83 -8.44
N GLY A 161 -9.22 -12.90 -7.60
CA GLY A 161 -7.81 -12.62 -7.37
C GLY A 161 -7.07 -12.04 -8.59
N THR A 162 -7.82 -11.52 -9.58
CA THR A 162 -7.26 -11.01 -10.84
C THR A 162 -7.15 -9.49 -10.83
N PHE A 163 -6.23 -8.96 -11.64
CA PHE A 163 -5.96 -7.53 -11.72
C PHE A 163 -6.01 -7.05 -13.16
N LEU A 164 -6.69 -5.92 -13.41
CA LEU A 164 -6.72 -5.25 -14.68
C LEU A 164 -6.02 -3.90 -14.57
N LEU A 165 -4.90 -3.74 -15.24
CA LEU A 165 -4.21 -2.46 -15.39
C LEU A 165 -4.77 -1.72 -16.59
N GLN A 166 -5.40 -0.59 -16.35
CA GLN A 166 -5.91 0.30 -17.39
C GLN A 166 -4.78 1.23 -17.86
N THR A 167 -4.67 1.41 -19.16
CA THR A 167 -3.66 2.28 -19.72
C THR A 167 -4.29 3.37 -20.60
N PRO A 168 -3.79 4.61 -20.59
CA PRO A 168 -4.36 5.72 -21.34
C PRO A 168 -4.48 5.48 -22.86
N LYS A 169 -3.78 4.48 -23.38
CA LYS A 169 -3.76 4.12 -24.81
C LYS A 169 -4.65 2.90 -25.14
N GLY A 170 -5.48 2.44 -24.19
CA GLY A 170 -6.40 1.30 -24.39
C GLY A 170 -5.67 -0.04 -24.60
N ARG A 171 -4.43 -0.16 -24.13
CA ARG A 171 -3.67 -1.42 -24.10
C ARG A 171 -3.66 -1.98 -22.69
N ASP A 172 -4.85 -2.29 -22.21
CA ASP A 172 -5.03 -2.82 -20.87
C ASP A 172 -4.36 -4.17 -20.70
N ARG A 173 -3.86 -4.43 -19.49
CA ARG A 173 -3.18 -5.69 -19.16
C ARG A 173 -3.91 -6.39 -18.04
N LEU A 174 -4.23 -7.66 -18.27
CA LEU A 174 -4.81 -8.54 -17.27
C LEU A 174 -3.69 -9.37 -16.63
N TYR A 175 -3.67 -9.43 -15.31
CA TYR A 175 -2.82 -10.31 -14.51
C TYR A 175 -3.71 -11.32 -13.80
N ALA A 176 -3.42 -12.60 -13.96
CA ALA A 176 -4.24 -13.68 -13.43
C ALA A 176 -4.23 -13.79 -11.90
N ASN A 177 -3.19 -13.24 -11.25
CA ASN A 177 -3.05 -13.24 -9.80
C ASN A 177 -2.02 -12.21 -9.33
N LYS A 178 -1.97 -12.00 -8.00
CA LYS A 178 -1.04 -11.05 -7.36
C LYS A 178 0.42 -11.37 -7.67
N LYS A 179 0.82 -12.64 -7.75
CA LYS A 179 2.21 -13.04 -8.00
C LYS A 179 2.68 -12.63 -9.40
N GLU A 180 1.80 -12.73 -10.39
CA GLU A 180 2.08 -12.26 -11.75
C GLU A 180 2.22 -10.74 -11.82
N LEU A 181 1.33 -10.01 -11.15
CA LEU A 181 1.43 -8.56 -11.01
C LEU A 181 2.73 -8.14 -10.31
N GLN A 182 3.08 -8.80 -9.18
CA GLN A 182 4.33 -8.56 -8.46
C GLN A 182 5.54 -8.73 -9.35
N ARG A 183 5.62 -9.83 -10.11
CA ARG A 183 6.73 -10.09 -11.03
C ARG A 183 6.86 -8.99 -12.07
N ALA A 184 5.76 -8.65 -12.74
CA ALA A 184 5.76 -7.63 -13.78
C ALA A 184 6.17 -6.23 -13.28
N VAL A 185 5.85 -5.91 -12.02
CA VAL A 185 6.27 -4.65 -11.40
C VAL A 185 7.74 -4.71 -10.97
N LEU A 186 8.14 -5.78 -10.28
CA LEU A 186 9.51 -5.93 -9.80
C LEU A 186 10.54 -5.97 -10.93
N GLU A 187 10.20 -6.54 -12.09
CA GLU A 187 11.04 -6.46 -13.29
C GLU A 187 11.34 -5.03 -13.73
N GLN A 188 10.42 -4.08 -13.47
CA GLN A 188 10.57 -2.67 -13.84
C GLN A 188 11.24 -1.83 -12.74
N VAL A 189 11.05 -2.19 -11.48
CA VAL A 189 11.47 -1.39 -10.31
C VAL A 189 12.86 -1.80 -9.82
N LEU A 190 13.20 -3.08 -9.96
CA LEU A 190 14.46 -3.62 -9.46
C LEU A 190 15.64 -3.03 -10.22
N PRO A 191 16.55 -2.35 -9.52
CA PRO A 191 17.76 -1.81 -10.13
C PRO A 191 18.65 -2.95 -10.65
N GLU A 192 19.32 -2.71 -11.77
CA GLU A 192 20.25 -3.70 -12.33
C GLU A 192 21.52 -3.81 -11.50
N ASP A 193 22.00 -2.70 -10.93
CA ASP A 193 23.33 -2.58 -10.33
C ASP A 193 23.36 -2.42 -8.80
N GLU A 194 22.20 -2.32 -8.15
CA GLU A 194 22.13 -2.16 -6.68
C GLU A 194 21.92 -3.49 -5.96
N ALA A 195 22.41 -3.57 -4.70
CA ALA A 195 22.08 -4.65 -3.79
C ALA A 195 20.60 -4.57 -3.37
N VAL A 196 19.93 -5.72 -3.38
CA VAL A 196 18.53 -5.88 -3.01
C VAL A 196 18.45 -6.65 -1.70
N LEU A 197 17.82 -6.05 -0.69
CA LEU A 197 17.54 -6.66 0.60
C LEU A 197 16.10 -7.16 0.64
N LEU A 198 15.92 -8.45 0.83
CA LEU A 198 14.62 -9.10 0.97
C LEU A 198 14.25 -9.25 2.44
N MET A 199 13.03 -8.83 2.80
CA MET A 199 12.50 -8.95 4.17
C MET A 199 11.64 -10.20 4.37
N ASP A 200 11.22 -10.86 3.27
CA ASP A 200 10.34 -12.02 3.30
C ASP A 200 10.84 -13.15 2.40
N LYS A 201 10.80 -14.39 2.92
CA LYS A 201 11.15 -15.61 2.17
C LYS A 201 10.28 -15.80 0.92
N ALA A 202 8.99 -15.45 0.99
CA ALA A 202 8.06 -15.58 -0.13
C ALA A 202 8.46 -14.76 -1.37
N LEU A 203 9.28 -13.72 -1.18
CA LEU A 203 9.76 -12.86 -2.27
C LEU A 203 10.90 -13.49 -3.08
N LEU A 204 11.60 -14.49 -2.55
CA LEU A 204 12.67 -15.19 -3.26
C LEU A 204 12.19 -15.76 -4.60
N ASP A 205 11.02 -16.36 -4.63
CA ASP A 205 10.41 -16.88 -5.87
C ASP A 205 10.17 -15.81 -6.94
N VAL A 206 9.93 -14.57 -6.53
CA VAL A 206 9.61 -13.47 -7.44
C VAL A 206 10.88 -12.83 -8.01
N VAL A 207 11.98 -12.86 -7.23
CA VAL A 207 13.28 -12.25 -7.61
C VAL A 207 14.32 -13.26 -8.08
N LYS A 208 13.96 -14.54 -8.24
CA LYS A 208 14.89 -15.65 -8.56
C LYS A 208 15.71 -15.47 -9.83
N GLU A 209 15.29 -14.58 -10.74
CA GLU A 209 16.03 -14.28 -11.97
C GLU A 209 17.19 -13.28 -11.74
N LYS A 210 17.26 -12.66 -10.56
CA LYS A 210 18.38 -11.76 -10.21
C LYS A 210 19.63 -12.56 -9.80
N PRO A 211 20.83 -12.04 -10.11
CA PRO A 211 22.07 -12.65 -9.67
C PRO A 211 22.11 -12.79 -8.14
N LYS A 212 22.47 -13.99 -7.67
CA LYS A 212 22.56 -14.31 -6.23
C LYS A 212 23.46 -13.34 -5.47
N GLU A 213 24.53 -12.88 -6.08
CA GLU A 213 25.55 -11.98 -5.52
C GLU A 213 24.98 -10.61 -5.13
N ARG A 214 23.79 -10.27 -5.65
CA ARG A 214 23.10 -9.00 -5.39
C ARG A 214 21.92 -9.14 -4.43
N LEU A 215 21.61 -10.36 -4.01
CA LEU A 215 20.50 -10.64 -3.12
C LEU A 215 21.02 -10.82 -1.69
N ALA A 216 20.49 -10.04 -0.76
CA ALA A 216 20.63 -10.24 0.67
C ALA A 216 19.27 -10.54 1.28
N TYR A 217 19.24 -11.32 2.34
CA TYR A 217 18.02 -11.63 3.08
C TYR A 217 18.13 -11.10 4.51
N CYS A 218 17.08 -10.43 4.96
CA CYS A 218 16.96 -9.94 6.33
C CYS A 218 16.05 -10.87 7.13
N ALA A 219 16.62 -11.62 8.06
CA ALA A 219 15.87 -12.53 8.92
C ALA A 219 15.56 -11.86 10.26
N SER A 220 14.31 -12.02 10.73
CA SER A 220 13.92 -11.70 12.11
C SER A 220 14.34 -12.80 13.08
N ASP A 221 14.41 -14.05 12.61
CA ASP A 221 14.75 -15.24 13.37
C ASP A 221 15.80 -16.11 12.66
N ALA A 222 16.56 -16.89 13.45
CA ALA A 222 17.61 -17.77 12.96
C ALA A 222 17.10 -19.14 12.44
N HIS A 223 15.80 -19.36 12.46
CA HIS A 223 15.19 -20.63 12.03
C HIS A 223 14.98 -20.68 10.51
N ASP A 224 15.22 -21.85 9.91
CA ASP A 224 15.01 -22.15 8.47
C ASP A 224 15.85 -21.33 7.45
N LEU A 225 17.07 -20.99 7.84
CA LEU A 225 17.96 -20.22 6.93
C LEU A 225 18.69 -21.09 5.89
N ASP A 226 18.72 -22.41 6.04
CA ASP A 226 19.55 -23.25 5.17
C ASP A 226 19.04 -23.28 3.71
N GLU A 227 17.73 -23.25 3.50
CA GLU A 227 17.15 -23.11 2.15
C GLU A 227 17.41 -21.73 1.52
N ILE A 228 17.55 -20.70 2.34
CA ILE A 228 17.77 -19.32 1.89
C ILE A 228 19.22 -19.10 1.51
N LYS A 229 20.17 -19.73 2.19
CA LYS A 229 21.62 -19.62 1.92
C LYS A 229 22.01 -19.96 0.49
N GLU A 230 21.26 -20.87 -0.14
CA GLU A 230 21.52 -21.24 -1.52
C GLU A 230 21.09 -20.17 -2.54
N GLN A 231 20.17 -19.29 -2.14
CA GLN A 231 19.50 -18.33 -3.04
C GLN A 231 19.98 -16.88 -2.87
N VAL A 232 20.68 -16.56 -1.78
CA VAL A 232 21.19 -15.21 -1.50
C VAL A 232 22.68 -15.23 -1.19
N SER A 233 23.36 -14.10 -1.39
CA SER A 233 24.78 -13.97 -1.09
C SER A 233 25.06 -13.69 0.37
N GLN A 234 24.12 -13.06 1.06
CA GLN A 234 24.29 -12.54 2.40
C GLN A 234 23.01 -12.70 3.23
N ILE A 235 23.14 -13.13 4.48
CA ILE A 235 22.04 -13.15 5.43
C ILE A 235 22.36 -12.14 6.53
N LEU A 236 21.43 -11.20 6.71
CA LEU A 236 21.51 -10.18 7.75
C LEU A 236 20.48 -10.49 8.84
N LEU A 237 20.87 -10.39 10.09
CA LEU A 237 19.98 -10.50 11.24
C LEU A 237 19.68 -9.11 11.79
N VAL A 238 18.42 -8.85 12.10
CA VAL A 238 18.02 -7.66 12.84
C VAL A 238 18.02 -8.01 14.33
N GLU A 239 19.14 -7.79 15.00
CA GLU A 239 19.25 -7.93 16.45
C GLU A 239 19.30 -6.55 17.09
N ASP A 240 18.41 -6.28 18.04
CA ASP A 240 18.31 -4.99 18.78
C ASP A 240 18.25 -3.74 17.85
N GLY A 241 17.69 -3.90 16.65
CA GLY A 241 17.61 -2.82 15.66
C GLY A 241 18.91 -2.57 14.90
N LEU A 242 19.89 -3.48 14.98
CA LEU A 242 21.14 -3.45 14.24
C LEU A 242 21.17 -4.59 13.22
N LEU A 243 21.68 -4.28 12.02
CA LEU A 243 21.95 -5.31 11.01
C LEU A 243 23.31 -5.96 11.32
N ARG A 244 23.30 -7.29 11.49
CA ARG A 244 24.54 -8.09 11.66
C ARG A 244 24.58 -9.17 10.60
N GLU A 245 25.75 -9.32 9.98
CA GLU A 245 25.98 -10.42 9.05
C GLU A 245 26.07 -11.74 9.81
N LYS A 246 25.25 -12.72 9.41
CA LYS A 246 25.37 -14.10 9.93
C LYS A 246 26.41 -14.83 9.11
N LYS A 247 27.53 -15.14 9.72
CA LYS A 247 28.60 -15.98 9.15
C LYS A 247 28.18 -17.43 9.08
#